data_951f221e8baac900de40f01395bcbd18
#
_entry.id   951f221e8baac900de40f01395bcbd18
#
_cell.length_a   1.000
_cell.length_b   1.000
_cell.length_c   1.000
_cell.angle_alpha   90.00
_cell.angle_beta   90.00
_cell.angle_gamma   90.00
#
_symmetry.space_group_name_H-M   'P 1'
#
loop_
_entity.id
_entity.type
_entity.pdbx_description
1 polymer ?
#
loop_
_entity_poly.entity_id
_entity_poly.type
_entity_poly.pdbx_seq_one_letter_code
_entity_poly.pdbx_strand_id
1 'polypeptide(L)'
;MTDAPAESVDWGLHQEWQWRGHRCHWRHLGDPRHPPLLLLHGFGTGSGHWRRNAGALAAAGWRVYGLDLLGFGASSQPALRLDNRLWARQVHGFLQEVVGEPAVLVGHSLGGLVALTCGVFYPRSVVALIAAPLPDPTLLMVSATEMGQGVARRPPWRRRLKRWGVVALCRLLPLEVLVPLLAHSPLLDLAIQTAYLRPVMGDWPLHRLIARPARQAGAVGSLRAMSIAMALRPQRATAPRLLNRLELPLLLIWGQRDLLVPLEVGWQCQRFRGELPMVVIEGAGHCPHDEEAEQFNATLIAWLERLSTPAAAGGRNGERSGERLP
;
A
#
# COMPACT_ATOMS: atom_id res chain seq x y z
N MET A 1 32.70 1.68 9.34
CA MET A 1 31.34 1.37 8.86
C MET A 1 31.49 1.13 7.37
N THR A 2 31.44 -0.11 6.95
CA THR A 2 31.52 -0.48 5.53
C THR A 2 30.18 -0.13 4.90
N ASP A 3 30.20 0.87 3.99
CA ASP A 3 29.04 1.16 3.13
C ASP A 3 28.73 -0.08 2.32
N ALA A 4 27.66 -0.78 2.68
CA ALA A 4 27.11 -1.80 1.81
C ALA A 4 26.71 -1.12 0.48
N PRO A 5 27.06 -1.69 -0.69
CA PRO A 5 26.70 -1.09 -1.96
C PRO A 5 25.18 -0.93 -2.04
N ALA A 6 24.73 0.26 -2.47
CA ALA A 6 23.30 0.55 -2.64
C ALA A 6 22.66 -0.53 -3.51
N GLU A 7 21.70 -1.28 -2.96
CA GLU A 7 21.06 -2.38 -3.67
C GLU A 7 20.31 -1.87 -4.90
N SER A 8 20.44 -2.62 -6.01
CA SER A 8 19.81 -2.25 -7.27
C SER A 8 18.29 -2.26 -7.12
N VAL A 9 17.63 -1.17 -7.53
CA VAL A 9 16.16 -1.12 -7.66
C VAL A 9 15.63 -2.03 -8.78
N ASP A 10 16.53 -2.72 -9.47
CA ASP A 10 16.25 -3.58 -10.62
C ASP A 10 16.29 -5.06 -10.20
N TRP A 11 15.15 -5.55 -9.72
CA TRP A 11 14.96 -6.93 -9.30
C TRP A 11 13.98 -7.67 -10.21
N GLY A 12 14.18 -8.98 -10.36
CA GLY A 12 13.28 -9.87 -11.11
C GLY A 12 13.23 -9.60 -12.62
N LEU A 13 12.27 -10.21 -13.28
CA LEU A 13 12.00 -10.05 -14.71
C LEU A 13 10.92 -8.97 -14.90
N HIS A 14 11.18 -8.07 -15.84
CA HIS A 14 10.29 -6.96 -16.19
C HIS A 14 9.35 -7.36 -17.31
N GLN A 15 8.09 -6.95 -17.19
CA GLN A 15 7.03 -7.22 -18.15
C GLN A 15 6.09 -6.02 -18.29
N GLU A 16 5.29 -6.04 -19.35
CA GLU A 16 4.24 -5.06 -19.59
C GLU A 16 2.88 -5.74 -19.74
N TRP A 17 1.85 -5.07 -19.31
CA TRP A 17 0.48 -5.50 -19.41
C TRP A 17 -0.39 -4.33 -19.88
N GLN A 18 -1.31 -4.59 -20.81
CA GLN A 18 -2.23 -3.56 -21.30
C GLN A 18 -3.54 -3.63 -20.51
N TRP A 19 -3.80 -2.61 -19.73
CA TRP A 19 -5.01 -2.52 -18.95
C TRP A 19 -5.83 -1.29 -19.36
N ARG A 20 -7.01 -1.52 -19.93
CA ARG A 20 -7.93 -0.46 -20.40
C ARG A 20 -7.27 0.58 -21.31
N GLY A 21 -6.39 0.13 -22.19
CA GLY A 21 -5.65 0.99 -23.11
C GLY A 21 -4.44 1.71 -22.49
N HIS A 22 -4.08 1.37 -21.25
CA HIS A 22 -2.90 1.92 -20.58
C HIS A 22 -1.84 0.85 -20.37
N ARG A 23 -0.60 1.18 -20.68
CA ARG A 23 0.55 0.33 -20.41
C ARG A 23 0.82 0.31 -18.91
N CYS A 24 0.84 -0.87 -18.32
CA CYS A 24 1.15 -1.13 -16.93
C CYS A 24 2.44 -1.97 -16.86
N HIS A 25 3.44 -1.47 -16.21
CA HIS A 25 4.69 -2.18 -15.96
C HIS A 25 4.57 -3.01 -14.68
N TRP A 26 5.16 -4.19 -14.71
CA TRP A 26 5.21 -5.07 -13.55
C TRP A 26 6.49 -5.92 -13.57
N ARG A 27 6.80 -6.54 -12.44
CA ARG A 27 7.96 -7.40 -12.25
C ARG A 27 7.54 -8.70 -11.58
N HIS A 28 8.35 -9.75 -11.77
CA HIS A 28 8.18 -10.99 -11.04
C HIS A 28 9.51 -11.68 -10.74
N LEU A 29 9.50 -12.47 -9.66
CA LEU A 29 10.63 -13.26 -9.19
C LEU A 29 10.10 -14.50 -8.44
N GLY A 30 10.84 -15.60 -8.49
CA GLY A 30 10.50 -16.85 -7.79
C GLY A 30 9.93 -17.92 -8.72
N ASP A 31 9.72 -19.10 -8.15
CA ASP A 31 9.21 -20.27 -8.88
C ASP A 31 7.72 -20.08 -9.21
N PRO A 32 7.28 -20.30 -10.48
CA PRO A 32 5.88 -20.17 -10.88
C PRO A 32 4.93 -21.14 -10.15
N ARG A 33 5.44 -22.19 -9.52
CA ARG A 33 4.66 -23.13 -8.73
C ARG A 33 4.36 -22.66 -7.30
N HIS A 34 5.07 -21.65 -6.82
CA HIS A 34 4.87 -21.10 -5.49
C HIS A 34 3.62 -20.19 -5.43
N PRO A 35 3.00 -20.03 -4.26
CA PRO A 35 1.85 -19.16 -4.08
C PRO A 35 2.18 -17.71 -4.41
N PRO A 36 1.26 -16.95 -5.02
CA PRO A 36 1.52 -15.60 -5.45
C PRO A 36 1.44 -14.58 -4.30
N LEU A 37 2.36 -13.63 -4.33
CA LEU A 37 2.43 -12.47 -3.45
C LEU A 37 2.66 -11.21 -4.30
N LEU A 38 1.78 -10.22 -4.17
CA LEU A 38 1.85 -8.97 -4.93
C LEU A 38 2.26 -7.80 -4.05
N LEU A 39 3.36 -7.16 -4.43
CA LEU A 39 3.94 -5.98 -3.80
C LEU A 39 3.39 -4.70 -4.45
N LEU A 40 2.81 -3.81 -3.64
CA LEU A 40 2.22 -2.54 -4.05
C LEU A 40 2.98 -1.39 -3.41
N HIS A 41 3.61 -0.57 -4.24
CA HIS A 41 4.47 0.54 -3.82
C HIS A 41 3.71 1.75 -3.28
N GLY A 42 4.43 2.66 -2.62
CA GLY A 42 3.94 3.93 -2.10
C GLY A 42 3.81 5.04 -3.16
N PHE A 43 3.35 6.21 -2.71
CA PHE A 43 3.27 7.39 -3.54
C PHE A 43 4.65 7.80 -4.09
N GLY A 44 4.70 8.22 -5.34
CA GLY A 44 5.92 8.75 -5.99
C GLY A 44 6.99 7.73 -6.34
N THR A 45 6.76 6.43 -6.07
CA THR A 45 7.74 5.37 -6.32
C THR A 45 7.28 4.39 -7.42
N GLY A 46 7.80 3.19 -7.43
CA GLY A 46 7.41 2.08 -8.31
C GLY A 46 7.79 0.74 -7.67
N SER A 47 7.53 -0.35 -8.37
CA SER A 47 7.82 -1.72 -7.92
C SER A 47 9.29 -1.95 -7.53
N GLY A 48 10.22 -1.17 -8.10
CA GLY A 48 11.64 -1.19 -7.72
C GLY A 48 11.91 -0.81 -6.26
N HIS A 49 10.95 -0.18 -5.55
CA HIS A 49 11.09 0.16 -4.14
C HIS A 49 11.15 -1.08 -3.22
N TRP A 50 10.71 -2.23 -3.70
CA TRP A 50 10.76 -3.51 -2.99
C TRP A 50 12.09 -4.27 -3.17
N ARG A 51 13.17 -3.54 -3.51
CA ARG A 51 14.53 -4.03 -3.81
C ARG A 51 15.13 -4.93 -2.73
N ARG A 52 14.82 -4.67 -1.46
CA ARG A 52 15.33 -5.40 -0.29
C ARG A 52 14.40 -6.51 0.19
N ASN A 53 13.26 -6.70 -0.47
CA ASN A 53 12.23 -7.63 -0.01
C ASN A 53 11.97 -8.75 -1.01
N ALA A 54 11.95 -8.44 -2.31
CA ALA A 54 11.54 -9.39 -3.33
C ALA A 54 12.37 -10.67 -3.33
N GLY A 55 13.70 -10.56 -3.20
CA GLY A 55 14.61 -11.72 -3.13
C GLY A 55 14.38 -12.60 -1.91
N ALA A 56 14.23 -11.99 -0.73
CA ALA A 56 13.97 -12.71 0.52
C ALA A 56 12.62 -13.45 0.49
N LEU A 57 11.59 -12.82 -0.06
CA LEU A 57 10.26 -13.43 -0.20
C LEU A 57 10.27 -14.58 -1.22
N ALA A 58 10.99 -14.43 -2.33
CA ALA A 58 11.14 -15.50 -3.31
C ALA A 58 11.92 -16.69 -2.72
N ALA A 59 12.97 -16.44 -1.95
CA ALA A 59 13.73 -17.47 -1.22
C ALA A 59 12.89 -18.18 -0.14
N ALA A 60 11.91 -17.48 0.43
CA ALA A 60 10.95 -18.05 1.37
C ALA A 60 9.79 -18.83 0.71
N GLY A 61 9.87 -19.08 -0.61
CA GLY A 61 8.88 -19.91 -1.31
C GLY A 61 7.67 -19.14 -1.82
N TRP A 62 7.83 -17.84 -2.15
CA TRP A 62 6.76 -17.04 -2.76
C TRP A 62 7.05 -16.75 -4.24
N ARG A 63 6.00 -16.75 -5.06
CA ARG A 63 6.03 -16.19 -6.40
C ARG A 63 5.70 -14.70 -6.28
N VAL A 64 6.74 -13.89 -6.28
CA VAL A 64 6.67 -12.45 -5.99
C VAL A 64 6.37 -11.66 -7.24
N TYR A 65 5.37 -10.82 -7.18
CA TYR A 65 5.03 -9.83 -8.20
C TYR A 65 5.19 -8.41 -7.65
N GLY A 66 5.53 -7.46 -8.50
CA GLY A 66 5.52 -6.03 -8.19
C GLY A 66 4.84 -5.28 -9.32
N LEU A 67 3.74 -4.58 -9.03
CA LEU A 67 2.97 -3.82 -10.01
C LEU A 67 3.22 -2.32 -9.85
N ASP A 68 3.59 -1.64 -10.94
CA ASP A 68 3.58 -0.18 -10.98
C ASP A 68 2.15 0.33 -11.17
N LEU A 69 1.63 1.01 -10.17
CA LEU A 69 0.29 1.58 -10.22
C LEU A 69 0.22 2.70 -11.28
N LEU A 70 -0.90 2.82 -11.98
CA LEU A 70 -1.10 3.90 -12.97
C LEU A 70 -0.81 5.28 -12.33
N GLY A 71 -0.05 6.09 -13.03
CA GLY A 71 0.43 7.38 -12.54
C GLY A 71 1.82 7.33 -11.91
N PHE A 72 2.42 6.14 -11.76
CA PHE A 72 3.69 5.92 -11.07
C PHE A 72 4.62 4.96 -11.81
N GLY A 73 5.86 4.88 -11.33
CA GLY A 73 6.86 3.97 -11.83
C GLY A 73 7.09 4.09 -13.35
N ALA A 74 7.13 2.96 -14.03
CA ALA A 74 7.22 2.88 -15.48
C ALA A 74 5.84 2.70 -16.16
N SER A 75 4.74 2.66 -15.39
CA SER A 75 3.38 2.61 -15.92
C SER A 75 2.95 3.94 -16.53
N SER A 76 1.95 3.92 -17.41
CA SER A 76 1.33 5.11 -18.01
C SER A 76 0.86 6.09 -16.94
N GLN A 77 0.95 7.38 -17.25
CA GLN A 77 0.54 8.48 -16.36
C GLN A 77 -0.64 9.27 -16.94
N PRO A 78 -1.84 8.67 -17.03
CA PRO A 78 -3.01 9.34 -17.58
C PRO A 78 -3.58 10.36 -16.59
N ALA A 79 -4.14 11.45 -17.11
CA ALA A 79 -4.90 12.44 -16.32
C ALA A 79 -6.31 11.92 -15.97
N LEU A 80 -6.39 10.70 -15.45
CA LEU A 80 -7.63 10.05 -15.03
C LEU A 80 -7.92 10.31 -13.55
N ARG A 81 -9.14 9.95 -13.13
CA ARG A 81 -9.53 9.95 -11.73
C ARG A 81 -8.81 8.85 -10.96
N LEU A 82 -7.54 9.07 -10.64
CA LEU A 82 -6.68 8.16 -9.90
C LEU A 82 -7.00 8.24 -8.41
N ASP A 83 -7.84 7.33 -7.92
CA ASP A 83 -8.09 7.13 -6.49
C ASP A 83 -7.89 5.64 -6.12
N ASN A 84 -7.89 5.33 -4.82
CA ASN A 84 -7.64 3.98 -4.34
C ASN A 84 -8.60 2.93 -4.94
N ARG A 85 -9.79 3.31 -5.39
CA ARG A 85 -10.75 2.39 -6.05
C ARG A 85 -10.33 2.06 -7.47
N LEU A 86 -9.77 3.03 -8.20
CA LEU A 86 -9.26 2.79 -9.55
C LEU A 86 -8.05 1.87 -9.48
N TRP A 87 -7.12 2.12 -8.57
CA TRP A 87 -5.96 1.24 -8.37
C TRP A 87 -6.35 -0.15 -7.84
N ALA A 88 -7.30 -0.26 -6.92
CA ALA A 88 -7.82 -1.57 -6.50
C ALA A 88 -8.44 -2.35 -7.68
N ARG A 89 -9.07 -1.66 -8.64
CA ARG A 89 -9.57 -2.28 -9.87
C ARG A 89 -8.44 -2.68 -10.82
N GLN A 90 -7.35 -1.89 -10.90
CA GLN A 90 -6.14 -2.26 -11.62
C GLN A 90 -5.51 -3.52 -11.02
N VAL A 91 -5.34 -3.56 -9.70
CA VAL A 91 -4.83 -4.73 -8.97
C VAL A 91 -5.70 -5.96 -9.22
N HIS A 92 -7.01 -5.83 -9.09
CA HIS A 92 -7.93 -6.94 -9.37
C HIS A 92 -7.80 -7.45 -10.81
N GLY A 93 -7.75 -6.55 -11.80
CA GLY A 93 -7.53 -6.94 -13.20
C GLY A 93 -6.19 -7.65 -13.40
N PHE A 94 -5.12 -7.16 -12.77
CA PHE A 94 -3.81 -7.80 -12.81
C PHE A 94 -3.83 -9.22 -12.21
N LEU A 95 -4.51 -9.40 -11.08
CA LEU A 95 -4.66 -10.71 -10.47
C LEU A 95 -5.46 -11.68 -11.34
N GLN A 96 -6.46 -11.20 -12.07
CA GLN A 96 -7.28 -12.04 -12.95
C GLN A 96 -6.57 -12.37 -14.28
N GLU A 97 -5.91 -11.39 -14.90
CA GLU A 97 -5.41 -11.51 -16.28
C GLU A 97 -3.94 -11.95 -16.35
N VAL A 98 -3.13 -11.66 -15.31
CA VAL A 98 -1.68 -11.94 -15.31
C VAL A 98 -1.33 -13.02 -14.29
N VAL A 99 -1.82 -12.93 -13.06
CA VAL A 99 -1.49 -13.89 -11.98
C VAL A 99 -2.32 -15.16 -12.11
N GLY A 100 -3.62 -15.05 -12.42
CA GLY A 100 -4.55 -16.15 -12.67
C GLY A 100 -5.16 -16.76 -11.39
N GLU A 101 -4.77 -16.31 -10.20
CA GLU A 101 -5.21 -16.84 -8.91
C GLU A 101 -5.23 -15.79 -7.81
N PRO A 102 -5.92 -16.04 -6.66
CA PRO A 102 -5.90 -15.12 -5.54
C PRO A 102 -4.50 -15.01 -4.93
N ALA A 103 -4.10 -13.79 -4.54
CA ALA A 103 -2.77 -13.50 -4.02
C ALA A 103 -2.79 -12.83 -2.64
N VAL A 104 -1.68 -12.96 -1.92
CA VAL A 104 -1.39 -12.10 -0.77
C VAL A 104 -0.99 -10.72 -1.29
N LEU A 105 -1.55 -9.65 -0.72
CA LEU A 105 -1.18 -8.27 -1.06
C LEU A 105 -0.34 -7.64 0.04
N VAL A 106 0.84 -7.15 -0.31
CA VAL A 106 1.72 -6.38 0.59
C VAL A 106 1.82 -4.96 0.04
N GLY A 107 1.32 -3.99 0.79
CA GLY A 107 1.28 -2.60 0.35
C GLY A 107 2.05 -1.65 1.26
N HIS A 108 2.93 -0.85 0.67
CA HIS A 108 3.59 0.26 1.34
C HIS A 108 2.76 1.54 1.18
N SER A 109 2.47 2.24 2.27
CA SER A 109 1.83 3.55 2.27
C SER A 109 0.58 3.57 1.37
N LEU A 110 0.54 4.35 0.28
CA LEU A 110 -0.57 4.34 -0.69
C LEU A 110 -0.92 2.92 -1.15
N GLY A 111 0.07 2.06 -1.39
CA GLY A 111 -0.13 0.64 -1.72
C GLY A 111 -0.89 -0.13 -0.65
N GLY A 112 -0.68 0.18 0.63
CA GLY A 112 -1.45 -0.38 1.75
C GLY A 112 -2.94 -0.01 1.70
N LEU A 113 -3.25 1.25 1.38
CA LEU A 113 -4.63 1.69 1.18
C LEU A 113 -5.27 1.05 -0.06
N VAL A 114 -4.49 0.83 -1.13
CA VAL A 114 -4.93 0.13 -2.35
C VAL A 114 -5.20 -1.34 -2.04
N ALA A 115 -4.30 -2.02 -1.32
CA ALA A 115 -4.48 -3.40 -0.87
C ALA A 115 -5.75 -3.56 -0.04
N LEU A 116 -5.94 -2.72 0.99
CA LEU A 116 -7.13 -2.69 1.83
C LEU A 116 -8.40 -2.48 0.98
N THR A 117 -8.35 -1.57 0.01
CA THR A 117 -9.48 -1.31 -0.90
C THR A 117 -9.78 -2.53 -1.76
N CYS A 118 -8.74 -3.19 -2.29
CA CYS A 118 -8.87 -4.41 -3.09
C CYS A 118 -9.50 -5.54 -2.26
N GLY A 119 -9.03 -5.79 -1.04
CA GLY A 119 -9.57 -6.81 -0.15
C GLY A 119 -11.05 -6.61 0.19
N VAL A 120 -11.51 -5.36 0.29
CA VAL A 120 -12.94 -5.06 0.57
C VAL A 120 -13.81 -5.15 -0.68
N PHE A 121 -13.34 -4.70 -1.85
CA PHE A 121 -14.16 -4.66 -3.07
C PHE A 121 -14.04 -5.92 -3.94
N TYR A 122 -12.94 -6.67 -3.81
CA TYR A 122 -12.63 -7.87 -4.58
C TYR A 122 -12.10 -9.01 -3.68
N PRO A 123 -12.81 -9.40 -2.61
CA PRO A 123 -12.30 -10.33 -1.60
C PRO A 123 -11.91 -11.69 -2.15
N ARG A 124 -12.54 -12.15 -3.24
CA ARG A 124 -12.23 -13.43 -3.88
C ARG A 124 -10.88 -13.44 -4.61
N SER A 125 -10.28 -12.29 -4.87
CA SER A 125 -8.96 -12.16 -5.52
C SER A 125 -7.81 -12.02 -4.52
N VAL A 126 -8.10 -11.99 -3.22
CA VAL A 126 -7.14 -11.69 -2.17
C VAL A 126 -7.19 -12.74 -1.08
N VAL A 127 -6.03 -13.27 -0.71
CA VAL A 127 -5.89 -14.26 0.38
C VAL A 127 -5.75 -13.56 1.73
N ALA A 128 -4.85 -12.60 1.79
CA ALA A 128 -4.52 -11.84 3.00
C ALA A 128 -3.88 -10.50 2.63
N LEU A 129 -3.79 -9.58 3.59
CA LEU A 129 -3.33 -8.21 3.39
C LEU A 129 -2.25 -7.84 4.40
N ILE A 130 -1.24 -7.13 3.93
CA ILE A 130 -0.26 -6.45 4.78
C ILE A 130 -0.21 -4.98 4.36
N ALA A 131 -0.32 -4.05 5.31
CA ALA A 131 -0.17 -2.62 5.07
C ALA A 131 0.95 -2.04 5.94
N ALA A 132 1.91 -1.37 5.29
CA ALA A 132 3.12 -0.87 5.94
C ALA A 132 3.50 0.56 5.45
N PRO A 133 3.12 1.63 6.14
CA PRO A 133 1.95 1.80 6.99
C PRO A 133 0.65 1.95 6.20
N LEU A 134 -0.48 2.27 6.87
CA LEU A 134 -1.77 2.56 6.23
C LEU A 134 -2.07 4.07 6.30
N PRO A 135 -1.86 4.85 5.22
CA PRO A 135 -2.06 6.29 5.23
C PRO A 135 -3.51 6.65 4.91
N ASP A 136 -4.26 7.15 5.87
CA ASP A 136 -5.52 7.84 5.60
C ASP A 136 -5.80 8.87 6.69
N PRO A 137 -5.75 10.18 6.38
CA PRO A 137 -5.98 11.24 7.38
C PRO A 137 -7.38 11.17 8.01
N THR A 138 -8.34 10.46 7.40
CA THR A 138 -9.66 10.28 7.98
C THR A 138 -9.65 9.39 9.22
N LEU A 139 -8.60 8.59 9.44
CA LEU A 139 -8.40 7.81 10.67
C LEU A 139 -8.25 8.70 11.91
N LEU A 140 -7.66 9.88 11.76
CA LEU A 140 -7.51 10.86 12.84
C LEU A 140 -8.75 11.75 13.02
N MET A 141 -9.61 11.84 12.02
CA MET A 141 -10.75 12.77 11.97
C MET A 141 -12.08 12.14 12.37
N VAL A 142 -12.17 10.81 12.43
CA VAL A 142 -13.41 10.07 12.67
C VAL A 142 -13.30 9.27 13.96
N SER A 143 -14.13 9.55 14.93
CA SER A 143 -14.25 8.71 16.12
C SER A 143 -14.92 7.37 15.77
N ALA A 144 -14.45 6.28 16.38
CA ALA A 144 -15.06 4.96 16.22
C ALA A 144 -16.55 4.96 16.64
N THR A 145 -16.90 5.79 17.62
CA THR A 145 -18.28 5.99 18.10
C THR A 145 -19.18 6.69 17.07
N GLU A 146 -18.61 7.56 16.23
CA GLU A 146 -19.38 8.26 15.19
C GLU A 146 -19.72 7.36 13.98
N MET A 147 -19.06 6.21 13.85
CA MET A 147 -19.30 5.29 12.75
C MET A 147 -20.64 4.53 12.85
N GLY A 148 -21.14 4.32 14.06
CA GLY A 148 -22.46 3.70 14.31
C GLY A 148 -23.63 4.65 14.09
N GLN A 149 -23.41 5.94 14.16
CA GLN A 149 -24.44 6.94 13.90
C GLN A 149 -24.49 7.22 12.40
N GLY A 150 -25.66 7.06 11.80
CA GLY A 150 -25.89 7.35 10.38
C GLY A 150 -25.36 8.73 10.02
N VAL A 151 -24.38 8.80 9.11
CA VAL A 151 -23.77 10.06 8.69
C VAL A 151 -24.87 11.00 8.22
N ALA A 152 -25.13 12.06 8.99
CA ALA A 152 -26.07 13.10 8.61
C ALA A 152 -25.78 13.52 7.16
N ARG A 153 -26.76 13.36 6.27
CA ARG A 153 -26.61 13.69 4.84
C ARG A 153 -26.29 15.18 4.73
N ARG A 154 -25.03 15.52 4.57
CA ARG A 154 -24.64 16.92 4.32
C ARG A 154 -25.39 17.43 3.09
N PRO A 155 -26.00 18.64 3.16
CA PRO A 155 -26.76 19.20 2.05
C PRO A 155 -25.93 19.25 0.76
N PRO A 156 -26.56 19.06 -0.41
CA PRO A 156 -25.87 18.92 -1.70
C PRO A 156 -24.99 20.13 -2.06
N TRP A 157 -25.36 21.34 -1.62
CA TRP A 157 -24.60 22.55 -1.86
C TRP A 157 -23.22 22.54 -1.14
N ARG A 158 -23.13 22.01 0.09
CA ARG A 158 -21.86 21.86 0.83
C ARG A 158 -20.91 20.89 0.12
N ARG A 159 -21.44 19.83 -0.50
CA ARG A 159 -20.65 18.91 -1.32
C ARG A 159 -20.15 19.59 -2.60
N ARG A 160 -20.98 20.42 -3.23
CA ARG A 160 -20.58 21.22 -4.40
C ARG A 160 -19.49 22.23 -4.02
N LEU A 161 -19.66 22.97 -2.94
CA LEU A 161 -18.68 23.96 -2.47
C LEU A 161 -17.35 23.30 -2.14
N LYS A 162 -17.34 22.17 -1.40
CA LYS A 162 -16.12 21.38 -1.14
C LYS A 162 -15.45 20.96 -2.45
N ARG A 163 -16.22 20.46 -3.41
CA ARG A 163 -15.69 20.06 -4.72
C ARG A 163 -15.05 21.24 -5.47
N TRP A 164 -15.73 22.38 -5.49
CA TRP A 164 -15.20 23.59 -6.10
C TRP A 164 -13.91 24.03 -5.42
N GLY A 165 -13.87 24.12 -4.11
CA GLY A 165 -12.68 24.51 -3.34
C GLY A 165 -11.49 23.58 -3.60
N VAL A 166 -11.68 22.26 -3.58
CA VAL A 166 -10.61 21.28 -3.87
C VAL A 166 -10.10 21.42 -5.31
N VAL A 167 -11.01 21.52 -6.29
CA VAL A 167 -10.61 21.67 -7.70
C VAL A 167 -9.89 23.00 -7.93
N ALA A 168 -10.39 24.10 -7.35
CA ALA A 168 -9.75 25.40 -7.45
C ALA A 168 -8.35 25.37 -6.83
N LEU A 169 -8.21 24.86 -5.61
CA LEU A 169 -6.91 24.73 -4.94
C LEU A 169 -5.91 23.91 -5.78
N CYS A 170 -6.31 22.72 -6.25
CA CYS A 170 -5.43 21.88 -7.06
C CYS A 170 -5.08 22.49 -8.43
N ARG A 171 -5.93 23.38 -8.97
CA ARG A 171 -5.66 24.08 -10.22
C ARG A 171 -4.79 25.33 -10.04
N LEU A 172 -4.91 25.99 -8.89
CA LEU A 172 -4.10 27.16 -8.56
C LEU A 172 -2.66 26.80 -8.19
N LEU A 173 -2.40 25.57 -7.74
CA LEU A 173 -1.04 25.12 -7.50
C LEU A 173 -0.25 25.04 -8.81
N PRO A 174 0.88 25.75 -8.94
CA PRO A 174 1.70 25.77 -10.16
C PRO A 174 2.53 24.50 -10.31
N LEU A 175 1.86 23.34 -10.37
CA LEU A 175 2.51 22.03 -10.43
C LEU A 175 3.39 21.88 -11.68
N GLU A 176 3.09 22.60 -12.76
CA GLU A 176 3.87 22.63 -13.99
C GLU A 176 5.29 23.18 -13.78
N VAL A 177 5.47 24.02 -12.75
CA VAL A 177 6.77 24.56 -12.36
C VAL A 177 7.37 23.79 -11.20
N LEU A 178 6.56 23.49 -10.17
CA LEU A 178 7.04 22.87 -8.93
C LEU A 178 7.51 21.43 -9.14
N VAL A 179 6.80 20.61 -9.92
CA VAL A 179 7.16 19.20 -10.11
C VAL A 179 8.47 19.05 -10.89
N PRO A 180 8.67 19.72 -12.04
CA PRO A 180 9.96 19.67 -12.74
C PRO A 180 11.10 20.27 -11.92
N LEU A 181 10.86 21.41 -11.24
CA LEU A 181 11.87 22.05 -10.39
C LEU A 181 12.34 21.08 -9.29
N LEU A 182 11.41 20.45 -8.58
CA LEU A 182 11.73 19.49 -7.54
C LEU A 182 12.45 18.25 -8.12
N ALA A 183 11.94 17.69 -9.22
CA ALA A 183 12.47 16.48 -9.84
C ALA A 183 13.89 16.63 -10.42
N HIS A 184 14.36 17.87 -10.64
CA HIS A 184 15.69 18.18 -11.19
C HIS A 184 16.61 18.90 -10.20
N SER A 185 16.20 19.05 -8.95
CA SER A 185 16.95 19.78 -7.93
C SER A 185 17.39 18.90 -6.77
N PRO A 186 18.41 19.29 -6.00
CA PRO A 186 18.81 18.62 -4.75
C PRO A 186 17.68 18.59 -3.70
N LEU A 187 16.64 19.43 -3.85
CA LEU A 187 15.46 19.43 -2.97
C LEU A 187 14.70 18.11 -3.01
N LEU A 188 14.86 17.33 -4.09
CA LEU A 188 14.27 15.98 -4.16
C LEU A 188 14.89 15.06 -3.10
N ASP A 189 16.22 15.10 -2.91
CA ASP A 189 16.89 14.29 -1.89
C ASP A 189 16.40 14.66 -0.48
N LEU A 190 16.21 15.96 -0.23
CA LEU A 190 15.63 16.42 1.02
C LEU A 190 14.17 15.94 1.20
N ALA A 191 13.37 15.95 0.13
CA ALA A 191 12.00 15.44 0.17
C ALA A 191 11.97 13.92 0.39
N ILE A 192 12.86 13.16 -0.24
CA ILE A 192 13.01 11.72 0.00
C ILE A 192 13.41 11.47 1.45
N GLN A 193 14.39 12.23 1.97
CA GLN A 193 14.88 12.10 3.34
C GLN A 193 13.77 12.26 4.40
N THR A 194 12.70 13.01 4.12
CA THR A 194 11.58 13.15 5.07
C THR A 194 10.84 11.83 5.32
N ALA A 195 10.93 10.88 4.39
CA ALA A 195 10.31 9.56 4.53
C ALA A 195 11.23 8.52 5.20
N TYR A 196 12.50 8.84 5.37
CA TYR A 196 13.50 7.93 5.93
C TYR A 196 14.09 8.48 7.22
N LEU A 197 14.29 7.59 8.18
CA LEU A 197 15.03 7.90 9.40
C LEU A 197 16.54 7.85 9.14
N ARG A 198 17.00 6.87 8.36
CA ARG A 198 18.40 6.74 7.97
C ARG A 198 18.74 7.68 6.81
N PRO A 199 19.98 8.18 6.72
CA PRO A 199 20.41 8.99 5.58
C PRO A 199 20.29 8.21 4.27
N VAL A 200 19.62 8.82 3.28
CA VAL A 200 19.46 8.26 1.92
C VAL A 200 20.21 9.10 0.88
N MET A 201 20.95 10.11 1.32
CA MET A 201 21.83 10.88 0.42
C MET A 201 22.89 9.96 -0.15
N GLY A 202 23.02 9.98 -1.51
CA GLY A 202 23.93 9.08 -2.23
C GLY A 202 23.29 7.75 -2.67
N ASP A 203 22.05 7.45 -2.28
CA ASP A 203 21.30 6.31 -2.84
C ASP A 203 20.75 6.67 -4.23
N TRP A 204 21.65 6.70 -5.23
CA TRP A 204 21.31 7.05 -6.60
C TRP A 204 20.29 6.12 -7.26
N PRO A 205 20.24 4.80 -6.97
CA PRO A 205 19.17 3.94 -7.42
C PRO A 205 17.79 4.39 -6.92
N LEU A 206 17.66 4.69 -5.63
CA LEU A 206 16.42 5.20 -5.03
C LEU A 206 16.02 6.57 -5.60
N HIS A 207 16.99 7.50 -5.68
CA HIS A 207 16.77 8.81 -6.28
C HIS A 207 16.20 8.68 -7.70
N ARG A 208 16.82 7.86 -8.56
CA ARG A 208 16.36 7.66 -9.94
C ARG A 208 14.98 7.00 -10.01
N LEU A 209 14.68 6.07 -9.11
CA LEU A 209 13.37 5.43 -9.02
C LEU A 209 12.25 6.47 -8.81
N ILE A 210 12.50 7.46 -7.96
CA ILE A 210 11.52 8.51 -7.60
C ILE A 210 11.52 9.65 -8.63
N ALA A 211 12.68 10.09 -9.10
CA ALA A 211 12.81 11.20 -10.04
C ALA A 211 12.26 10.88 -11.44
N ARG A 212 12.49 9.64 -11.93
CA ARG A 212 12.12 9.25 -13.30
C ARG A 212 10.63 9.42 -13.60
N PRO A 213 9.68 8.94 -12.78
CA PRO A 213 8.26 9.17 -13.00
C PRO A 213 7.88 10.65 -12.98
N ALA A 214 8.47 11.44 -12.10
CA ALA A 214 8.18 12.86 -11.98
C ALA A 214 8.65 13.71 -13.20
N ARG A 215 9.59 13.19 -13.98
CA ARG A 215 10.13 13.81 -15.20
C ARG A 215 9.35 13.47 -16.48
N GLN A 216 8.36 12.58 -16.40
CA GLN A 216 7.56 12.20 -17.56
C GLN A 216 6.53 13.30 -17.90
N ALA A 217 6.22 13.45 -19.19
CA ALA A 217 5.28 14.47 -19.65
C ALA A 217 3.88 14.41 -19.02
N GLY A 218 3.43 13.20 -18.63
CA GLY A 218 2.15 12.97 -17.95
C GLY A 218 2.13 13.28 -16.46
N ALA A 219 3.30 13.47 -15.80
CA ALA A 219 3.44 13.51 -14.35
C ALA A 219 2.53 14.56 -13.68
N VAL A 220 2.58 15.80 -14.17
CA VAL A 220 1.80 16.92 -13.61
C VAL A 220 0.30 16.69 -13.75
N GLY A 221 -0.15 16.30 -14.94
CA GLY A 221 -1.56 16.01 -15.21
C GLY A 221 -2.10 14.88 -14.36
N SER A 222 -1.33 13.79 -14.24
CA SER A 222 -1.65 12.64 -13.42
C SER A 222 -1.68 12.99 -11.93
N LEU A 223 -0.69 13.72 -11.41
CA LEU A 223 -0.62 14.17 -10.02
C LEU A 223 -1.81 15.07 -9.65
N ARG A 224 -2.14 16.03 -10.52
CA ARG A 224 -3.30 16.93 -10.30
C ARG A 224 -4.61 16.13 -10.27
N ALA A 225 -4.81 15.23 -11.22
CA ALA A 225 -6.01 14.42 -11.31
C ALA A 225 -6.13 13.49 -10.08
N MET A 226 -5.03 12.90 -9.63
CA MET A 226 -4.91 12.10 -8.41
C MET A 226 -5.27 12.91 -7.16
N SER A 227 -4.68 14.08 -6.96
CA SER A 227 -4.93 14.92 -5.79
C SER A 227 -6.41 15.27 -5.67
N ILE A 228 -7.05 15.65 -6.78
CA ILE A 228 -8.50 15.92 -6.83
C ILE A 228 -9.30 14.64 -6.52
N ALA A 229 -8.95 13.52 -7.13
CA ALA A 229 -9.69 12.27 -6.99
C ALA A 229 -9.62 11.71 -5.56
N MET A 230 -8.42 11.74 -4.95
CA MET A 230 -8.21 11.29 -3.57
C MET A 230 -8.93 12.18 -2.56
N ALA A 231 -8.89 13.51 -2.72
CA ALA A 231 -9.59 14.44 -1.84
C ALA A 231 -11.13 14.33 -1.95
N LEU A 232 -11.64 13.96 -3.12
CA LEU A 232 -13.07 13.84 -3.42
C LEU A 232 -13.59 12.39 -3.43
N ARG A 233 -12.77 11.42 -2.98
CA ARG A 233 -13.22 10.03 -2.91
C ARG A 233 -14.40 9.87 -1.96
N PRO A 234 -15.32 8.92 -2.22
CA PRO A 234 -16.46 8.69 -1.36
C PRO A 234 -16.03 8.11 -0.01
N GLN A 235 -16.79 8.40 1.03
CA GLN A 235 -16.51 7.91 2.40
C GLN A 235 -16.35 6.39 2.47
N ARG A 236 -17.13 5.63 1.68
CA ARG A 236 -17.00 4.16 1.62
C ARG A 236 -15.62 3.65 1.18
N ALA A 237 -14.76 4.53 0.64
CA ALA A 237 -13.40 4.25 0.20
C ALA A 237 -12.35 4.88 1.13
N THR A 238 -12.71 5.32 2.33
CA THR A 238 -11.79 5.77 3.38
C THR A 238 -11.41 4.61 4.28
N ALA A 239 -10.20 4.64 4.85
CA ALA A 239 -9.68 3.54 5.65
C ALA A 239 -10.60 3.12 6.82
N PRO A 240 -11.23 4.03 7.61
CA PRO A 240 -12.15 3.62 8.66
C PRO A 240 -13.31 2.76 8.15
N ARG A 241 -13.89 3.13 7.01
CA ARG A 241 -15.01 2.38 6.42
C ARG A 241 -14.57 1.08 5.76
N LEU A 242 -13.35 1.03 5.26
CA LEU A 242 -12.77 -0.17 4.68
C LEU A 242 -12.39 -1.18 5.77
N LEU A 243 -11.73 -0.74 6.84
CA LEU A 243 -11.37 -1.60 7.98
C LEU A 243 -12.59 -2.27 8.60
N ASN A 244 -13.68 -1.52 8.79
CA ASN A 244 -14.94 -2.04 9.32
C ASN A 244 -15.61 -3.13 8.43
N ARG A 245 -15.28 -3.15 7.14
CA ARG A 245 -15.89 -4.06 6.16
C ARG A 245 -14.97 -5.19 5.74
N LEU A 246 -13.70 -5.11 6.12
CA LEU A 246 -12.72 -6.11 5.74
C LEU A 246 -12.95 -7.41 6.52
N GLU A 247 -13.14 -8.52 5.83
CA GLU A 247 -13.29 -9.86 6.42
C GLU A 247 -11.98 -10.67 6.37
N LEU A 248 -11.07 -10.29 5.47
CA LEU A 248 -9.80 -10.99 5.24
C LEU A 248 -8.78 -10.70 6.36
N PRO A 249 -7.79 -11.62 6.57
CA PRO A 249 -6.67 -11.37 7.45
C PRO A 249 -5.89 -10.12 7.04
N LEU A 250 -5.54 -9.28 8.01
CA LEU A 250 -4.74 -8.07 7.80
C LEU A 250 -3.68 -7.95 8.89
N LEU A 251 -2.42 -7.74 8.48
CA LEU A 251 -1.32 -7.34 9.35
C LEU A 251 -0.98 -5.87 9.07
N LEU A 252 -0.81 -5.08 10.12
CA LEU A 252 -0.21 -3.76 10.04
C LEU A 252 1.27 -3.85 10.43
N ILE A 253 2.14 -3.18 9.67
CA ILE A 253 3.55 -2.99 10.02
C ILE A 253 3.81 -1.48 10.03
N TRP A 254 4.51 -0.99 11.05
CA TRP A 254 4.76 0.44 11.20
C TRP A 254 6.21 0.71 11.60
N GLY A 255 6.83 1.74 11.02
CA GLY A 255 8.09 2.25 11.54
C GLY A 255 7.85 3.04 12.82
N GLN A 256 8.67 2.80 13.84
CA GLN A 256 8.55 3.43 15.16
C GLN A 256 8.60 4.97 15.09
N ARG A 257 9.39 5.50 14.15
CA ARG A 257 9.64 6.94 13.98
C ARG A 257 9.10 7.46 12.64
N ASP A 258 7.96 6.95 12.19
CA ASP A 258 7.30 7.44 10.99
C ASP A 258 6.78 8.87 11.21
N LEU A 259 7.42 9.85 10.55
CA LEU A 259 7.04 11.26 10.62
C LEU A 259 5.95 11.65 9.60
N LEU A 260 5.70 10.83 8.58
CA LEU A 260 4.69 11.10 7.55
C LEU A 260 3.32 10.53 7.94
N VAL A 261 3.30 9.33 8.49
CA VAL A 261 2.10 8.67 9.01
C VAL A 261 2.38 8.21 10.43
N PRO A 262 2.16 9.07 11.43
CA PRO A 262 2.51 8.79 12.82
C PRO A 262 1.91 7.48 13.34
N LEU A 263 2.60 6.82 14.26
CA LEU A 263 2.23 5.52 14.83
C LEU A 263 0.82 5.53 15.45
N GLU A 264 0.36 6.71 15.93
CA GLU A 264 -0.99 6.93 16.43
C GLU A 264 -2.07 6.56 15.42
N VAL A 265 -1.79 6.72 14.12
CA VAL A 265 -2.71 6.29 13.04
C VAL A 265 -2.88 4.77 13.05
N GLY A 266 -1.81 4.03 13.33
CA GLY A 266 -1.85 2.57 13.47
C GLY A 266 -2.74 2.15 14.66
N TRP A 267 -2.59 2.79 15.80
CA TRP A 267 -3.45 2.54 16.97
C TRP A 267 -4.92 2.91 16.69
N GLN A 268 -5.18 3.95 15.89
CA GLN A 268 -6.55 4.26 15.44
C GLN A 268 -7.12 3.15 14.56
N CYS A 269 -6.33 2.49 13.71
CA CYS A 269 -6.79 1.35 12.92
C CYS A 269 -7.34 0.23 13.81
N GLN A 270 -6.68 -0.07 14.93
CA GLN A 270 -7.12 -1.08 15.91
C GLN A 270 -8.46 -0.72 16.56
N ARG A 271 -8.80 0.56 16.70
CA ARG A 271 -10.12 1.00 17.21
C ARG A 271 -11.27 0.71 16.25
N PHE A 272 -10.98 0.67 14.93
CA PHE A 272 -11.99 0.37 13.91
C PHE A 272 -12.16 -1.12 13.66
N ARG A 273 -11.15 -1.92 14.00
CA ARG A 273 -11.16 -3.37 13.91
C ARG A 273 -10.35 -3.90 15.08
N GLY A 274 -11.03 -4.34 16.15
CA GLY A 274 -10.39 -4.97 17.31
C GLY A 274 -9.51 -6.14 16.88
N GLU A 275 -8.56 -6.54 17.72
CA GLU A 275 -7.64 -7.68 17.49
C GLU A 275 -6.83 -7.61 16.19
N LEU A 276 -6.72 -6.41 15.58
CA LEU A 276 -5.90 -6.21 14.39
C LEU A 276 -4.41 -6.30 14.77
N PRO A 277 -3.69 -7.33 14.30
CA PRO A 277 -2.27 -7.44 14.60
C PRO A 277 -1.49 -6.27 14.00
N MET A 278 -0.64 -5.66 14.81
CA MET A 278 0.27 -4.61 14.40
C MET A 278 1.65 -4.86 14.98
N VAL A 279 2.67 -4.78 14.12
CA VAL A 279 4.07 -4.88 14.49
C VAL A 279 4.75 -3.53 14.24
N VAL A 280 5.48 -3.06 15.25
CA VAL A 280 6.27 -1.83 15.16
C VAL A 280 7.73 -2.22 14.92
N ILE A 281 8.31 -1.70 13.83
CA ILE A 281 9.72 -1.90 13.47
C ILE A 281 10.54 -0.77 14.13
N GLU A 282 11.38 -1.14 15.07
CA GLU A 282 12.30 -0.21 15.73
C GLU A 282 13.36 0.30 14.73
N GLY A 283 13.78 1.54 14.90
CA GLY A 283 14.83 2.14 14.05
C GLY A 283 14.39 2.47 12.61
N ALA A 284 13.11 2.36 12.30
CA ALA A 284 12.56 2.68 10.97
C ALA A 284 11.65 3.91 11.00
N GLY A 285 11.67 4.66 9.89
CA GLY A 285 10.74 5.74 9.57
C GLY A 285 9.55 5.25 8.74
N HIS A 286 9.19 6.01 7.70
CA HIS A 286 8.03 5.72 6.85
C HIS A 286 8.22 4.51 5.91
N CYS A 287 9.47 4.11 5.65
CA CYS A 287 9.82 3.04 4.72
C CYS A 287 10.44 1.82 5.43
N PRO A 288 9.76 1.18 6.42
CA PRO A 288 10.35 0.11 7.22
C PRO A 288 10.82 -1.09 6.36
N HIS A 289 10.20 -1.32 5.22
CA HIS A 289 10.56 -2.37 4.26
C HIS A 289 11.91 -2.13 3.56
N ASP A 290 12.36 -0.88 3.48
CA ASP A 290 13.64 -0.50 2.86
C ASP A 290 14.70 -0.12 3.93
N GLU A 291 14.27 0.47 5.06
CA GLU A 291 15.16 0.89 6.15
C GLU A 291 15.64 -0.27 7.02
N GLU A 292 14.74 -1.13 7.45
CA GLU A 292 14.97 -2.30 8.32
C GLU A 292 14.47 -3.56 7.62
N ALA A 293 14.96 -3.79 6.39
CA ALA A 293 14.44 -4.82 5.49
C ALA A 293 14.53 -6.24 6.08
N GLU A 294 15.57 -6.58 6.82
CA GLU A 294 15.73 -7.90 7.45
C GLU A 294 14.62 -8.15 8.47
N GLN A 295 14.39 -7.20 9.38
CA GLN A 295 13.35 -7.31 10.40
C GLN A 295 11.95 -7.30 9.75
N PHE A 296 11.74 -6.46 8.74
CA PHE A 296 10.51 -6.42 7.97
C PHE A 296 10.21 -7.76 7.30
N ASN A 297 11.18 -8.32 6.58
CA ASN A 297 11.05 -9.58 5.87
C ASN A 297 10.78 -10.74 6.84
N ALA A 298 11.53 -10.84 7.93
CA ALA A 298 11.32 -11.86 8.97
C ALA A 298 9.91 -11.78 9.57
N THR A 299 9.44 -10.56 9.89
CA THR A 299 8.09 -10.32 10.42
C THR A 299 7.01 -10.78 9.43
N LEU A 300 7.18 -10.40 8.17
CA LEU A 300 6.24 -10.72 7.10
C LEU A 300 6.18 -12.23 6.85
N ILE A 301 7.34 -12.89 6.69
CA ILE A 301 7.44 -14.32 6.44
C ILE A 301 6.82 -15.13 7.59
N ALA A 302 7.20 -14.81 8.84
CA ALA A 302 6.65 -15.48 10.02
C ALA A 302 5.13 -15.32 10.16
N TRP A 303 4.56 -14.20 9.72
CA TRP A 303 3.10 -14.03 9.72
C TRP A 303 2.42 -14.84 8.61
N LEU A 304 3.01 -14.91 7.42
CA LEU A 304 2.51 -15.69 6.29
C LEU A 304 2.55 -17.19 6.55
N GLU A 305 3.60 -17.69 7.20
CA GLU A 305 3.70 -19.10 7.60
C GLU A 305 2.57 -19.49 8.55
N ARG A 306 2.23 -18.63 9.51
CA ARG A 306 1.10 -18.87 10.43
C ARG A 306 -0.25 -18.92 9.73
N LEU A 307 -0.43 -18.16 8.64
CA LEU A 307 -1.66 -18.22 7.83
C LEU A 307 -1.78 -19.54 7.04
N SER A 308 -0.64 -20.10 6.63
CA SER A 308 -0.58 -21.32 5.83
C SER A 308 -0.72 -22.60 6.68
N THR A 309 -0.48 -22.51 8.00
CA THR A 309 -0.64 -23.61 8.92
C THR A 309 -2.11 -23.69 9.36
N PRO A 310 -2.85 -24.78 9.03
CA PRO A 310 -4.20 -24.94 9.56
C PRO A 310 -4.14 -24.90 11.09
N ALA A 311 -4.99 -24.09 11.73
CA ALA A 311 -5.15 -24.12 13.17
C ALA A 311 -5.41 -25.57 13.57
N ALA A 312 -4.46 -26.17 14.30
CA ALA A 312 -4.61 -27.53 14.84
C ALA A 312 -5.98 -27.58 15.52
N ALA A 313 -6.84 -28.45 15.02
CA ALA A 313 -8.21 -28.61 15.47
C ALA A 313 -8.20 -28.70 16.99
N GLY A 314 -8.64 -27.63 17.64
CA GLY A 314 -8.77 -27.55 19.09
C GLY A 314 -9.59 -28.75 19.55
N GLY A 315 -8.93 -29.66 20.29
CA GLY A 315 -9.51 -30.89 20.81
C GLY A 315 -10.78 -30.57 21.57
N ARG A 316 -11.91 -30.99 20.99
CA ARG A 316 -13.14 -31.20 21.74
C ARG A 316 -13.04 -32.59 22.36
N ASN A 317 -12.30 -32.71 23.43
CA ASN A 317 -12.52 -33.78 24.36
C ASN A 317 -13.80 -33.48 25.15
N GLY A 318 -14.91 -33.86 24.58
CA GLY A 318 -16.18 -33.98 25.29
C GLY A 318 -16.27 -35.37 25.87
N GLU A 319 -15.72 -35.61 27.06
CA GLU A 319 -16.10 -36.74 27.91
C GLU A 319 -17.58 -36.61 28.25
N ARG A 320 -18.40 -37.40 27.58
CA ARG A 320 -19.75 -37.71 28.07
C ARG A 320 -19.61 -38.93 28.97
N SER A 321 -19.34 -38.72 30.25
CA SER A 321 -19.61 -39.71 31.28
C SER A 321 -21.14 -39.85 31.44
N GLY A 322 -21.67 -40.93 30.90
CA GLY A 322 -23.02 -41.35 31.16
C GLY A 322 -23.10 -41.99 32.55
N GLU A 323 -23.69 -41.31 33.50
CA GLU A 323 -24.20 -41.90 34.72
C GLU A 323 -25.71 -42.10 34.59
N ARG A 324 -26.13 -43.38 34.50
CA ARG A 324 -27.50 -43.81 34.80
C ARG A 324 -27.53 -44.09 36.30
N LEU A 325 -28.43 -43.53 37.01
CA LEU A 325 -28.84 -43.89 38.34
C LEU A 325 -30.29 -44.45 38.35
N PRO A 326 -30.60 -45.28 39.29
CA PRO A 326 -31.57 -46.36 39.24
C PRO A 326 -33.04 -45.91 39.31
#